data_d2f774e8a0a8e6b740cb34eb24135e2d
#
_entry.id   d2f774e8a0a8e6b740cb34eb24135e2d
#
_cell.length_a   1.000
_cell.length_b   1.000
_cell.length_c   1.000
_cell.angle_alpha   90.00
_cell.angle_beta   90.00
_cell.angle_gamma   90.00
#
_symmetry.space_group_name_H-M   'P 1'
#
loop_
_entity.id
_entity.type
_entity.pdbx_description
1 polymer ?
#
loop_
_entity_poly.entity_id
_entity_poly.type
_entity_poly.pdbx_seq_one_letter_code
_entity_poly.pdbx_strand_id
1 'polypeptide(L)' 'VAGALLRAVIEEARGRGVVRVHLEVRSGNDAVQLYRREGFEKVGERRDYYRGRSGQLFDALTYARDIVHLT' A
#
# COMPACT_ATOMS: atom_id res chain seq x y z
N VAL A 1 -6.09 -4.12 14.17
CA VAL A 1 -6.00 -5.42 13.52
C VAL A 1 -5.29 -5.31 12.17
N ALA A 2 -5.83 -4.49 11.25
CA ALA A 2 -5.19 -4.33 9.93
C ALA A 2 -3.79 -3.71 10.05
N GLY A 3 -3.61 -2.75 10.96
CA GLY A 3 -2.31 -2.13 11.18
C GLY A 3 -1.27 -3.10 11.72
N ALA A 4 -1.68 -3.99 12.63
CA ALA A 4 -0.78 -4.99 13.19
C ALA A 4 -0.34 -6.00 12.13
N LEU A 5 -1.26 -6.40 11.24
CA LEU A 5 -0.93 -7.32 10.16
C LEU A 5 0.05 -6.68 9.17
N LEU A 6 -0.18 -5.43 8.81
CA LEU A 6 0.71 -4.69 7.91
C LEU A 6 2.10 -4.56 8.50
N ARG A 7 2.19 -4.24 9.80
CA ARG A 7 3.49 -4.14 10.49
C ARG A 7 4.22 -5.47 10.51
N ALA A 8 3.50 -6.57 10.69
CA ALA A 8 4.10 -7.89 10.68
C ALA A 8 4.71 -8.21 9.31
N VAL A 9 4.01 -7.85 8.23
CA VAL A 9 4.53 -8.03 6.87
C VAL A 9 5.80 -7.20 6.66
N ILE A 10 5.81 -5.95 7.13
CA ILE A 10 6.96 -5.07 7.01
C ILE A 10 8.16 -5.63 7.78
N GLU A 11 7.94 -6.12 9.00
CA GLU A 11 9.02 -6.70 9.79
C GLU A 11 9.60 -7.95 9.14
N GLU A 12 8.76 -8.80 8.57
CA GLU A 12 9.22 -9.97 7.85
C GLU A 12 10.04 -9.58 6.62
N ALA A 13 9.57 -8.60 5.86
CA ALA A 13 10.28 -8.11 4.69
C ALA A 13 11.65 -7.56 5.07
N ARG A 14 11.72 -6.81 6.19
CA ARG A 14 12.98 -6.27 6.70
C ARG A 14 13.96 -7.38 7.05
N GLY A 15 13.49 -8.43 7.69
CA GLY A 15 14.31 -9.58 8.05
C GLY A 15 14.84 -10.34 6.86
N ARG A 16 14.17 -10.23 5.70
CA ARG A 16 14.60 -10.88 4.46
C ARG A 16 15.45 -9.98 3.57
N GLY A 17 15.78 -8.79 4.03
CA GLY A 17 16.59 -7.84 3.27
C GLY A 17 15.82 -7.11 2.17
N VAL A 18 14.50 -7.15 2.20
CA VAL A 18 13.68 -6.38 1.26
C VAL A 18 13.81 -4.90 1.60
N VAL A 19 14.08 -4.07 0.60
CA VAL A 19 14.32 -2.64 0.81
C VAL A 19 13.12 -1.76 0.46
N ARG A 20 12.14 -2.30 -0.26
CA ARG A 20 10.97 -1.51 -0.65
C ARG A 20 9.76 -2.43 -0.77
N VAL A 21 8.64 -1.97 -0.22
CA VAL A 21 7.36 -2.68 -0.29
C VAL A 21 6.38 -1.84 -1.09
N HIS A 22 5.75 -2.46 -2.09
CA HIS A 22 4.70 -1.83 -2.89
C HIS A 22 3.37 -2.50 -2.58
N LEU A 23 2.30 -1.71 -2.62
CA LEU A 23 0.95 -2.25 -2.55
C LEU A 23 0.03 -1.42 -3.44
N GLU A 24 -1.08 -2.04 -3.85
CA GLU A 24 -2.04 -1.39 -4.71
C GLU A 24 -3.40 -1.38 -4.04
N VAL A 25 -4.09 -0.24 -4.10
CA VAL A 25 -5.41 -0.09 -3.52
C VAL A 25 -6.32 0.64 -4.50
N ARG A 26 -7.62 0.40 -4.38
CA ARG A 26 -8.63 1.15 -5.11
C ARG A 26 -8.73 2.56 -4.52
N SER A 27 -8.89 3.56 -5.38
CA SER A 27 -9.13 4.93 -4.93
C SER A 27 -10.41 4.98 -4.10
N GLY A 28 -10.41 5.80 -3.05
CA GLY A 28 -11.52 5.88 -2.11
C GLY A 28 -11.54 4.82 -1.03
N ASN A 29 -10.58 3.90 -1.03
CA ASN A 29 -10.49 2.88 0.02
C ASN A 29 -9.97 3.53 1.31
N ASP A 30 -10.68 3.28 2.42
CA ASP A 30 -10.33 3.87 3.72
C ASP A 30 -8.95 3.41 4.22
N ALA A 31 -8.47 2.27 3.73
CA ALA A 31 -7.15 1.75 4.10
C ALA A 31 -6.01 2.66 3.66
N VAL A 32 -6.25 3.59 2.73
CA VAL A 32 -5.23 4.55 2.28
C VAL A 32 -4.67 5.33 3.47
N GLN A 33 -5.54 5.75 4.40
CA GLN A 33 -5.08 6.50 5.57
C GLN A 33 -4.18 5.66 6.48
N LEU A 34 -4.50 4.37 6.61
CA LEU A 34 -3.66 3.45 7.37
C LEU A 34 -2.27 3.34 6.73
N TYR A 35 -2.22 3.18 5.41
CA TYR A 35 -0.94 3.05 4.70
C TYR A 35 -0.09 4.31 4.85
N ARG A 36 -0.72 5.49 4.76
CA ARG A 36 -0.01 6.76 4.93
C ARG A 36 0.56 6.89 6.34
N ARG A 37 -0.20 6.49 7.35
CA ARG A 37 0.29 6.51 8.74
C ARG A 37 1.46 5.58 8.95
N GLU A 38 1.51 4.48 8.19
CA GLU A 38 2.60 3.52 8.27
C GLU A 38 3.76 3.87 7.34
N GLY A 39 3.78 5.09 6.81
CA GLY A 39 4.91 5.59 6.05
C GLY A 39 4.88 5.29 4.56
N PHE A 40 3.76 4.78 4.05
CA PHE A 40 3.61 4.56 2.61
C PHE A 40 3.28 5.86 1.91
N GLU A 41 3.83 6.03 0.71
CA GLU A 41 3.57 7.18 -0.14
C GLU A 41 3.03 6.73 -1.48
N LYS A 42 2.16 7.55 -2.07
CA LYS A 42 1.63 7.28 -3.40
C LYS A 42 2.74 7.48 -4.43
N VAL A 43 3.01 6.43 -5.21
CA VAL A 43 4.07 6.47 -6.22
C VAL A 43 3.54 6.22 -7.63
N GLY A 44 2.28 5.85 -7.77
CA GLY A 44 1.70 5.61 -9.08
C GLY A 44 0.18 5.52 -9.04
N GLU A 45 -0.41 5.50 -10.23
CA GLU A 45 -1.86 5.45 -10.36
C GLU A 45 -2.20 4.89 -11.73
N ARG A 46 -3.26 4.06 -11.77
CA ARG A 46 -3.82 3.55 -13.02
C ARG A 46 -5.27 3.97 -13.10
N ARG A 47 -5.63 4.74 -14.09
CA ARG A 47 -6.98 5.25 -14.24
C ARG A 47 -7.95 4.13 -14.62
N ASP A 48 -9.15 4.19 -14.03
CA ASP A 48 -10.28 3.34 -14.39
C ASP A 48 -9.92 1.85 -14.39
N TYR A 49 -9.10 1.44 -13.43
CA TYR A 49 -8.57 0.08 -13.37
C TYR A 49 -9.55 -0.90 -12.72
N TYR A 50 -10.29 -0.47 -11.71
CA TYR A 50 -11.26 -1.31 -11.02
C TYR A 50 -12.68 -0.95 -11.42
N ARG A 51 -13.52 -1.98 -11.61
CA ARG A 51 -14.94 -1.78 -11.89
C ARG A 51 -15.74 -2.17 -10.65
N GLY A 52 -16.58 -1.27 -10.17
CA GLY A 52 -17.50 -1.54 -9.08
C GLY A 52 -18.73 -2.32 -9.55
N ARG A 53 -19.56 -2.75 -8.60
CA ARG A 53 -20.74 -3.56 -8.88
C ARG A 53 -21.75 -2.86 -9.77
N SER A 54 -21.90 -1.56 -9.63
CA SER A 54 -22.83 -0.76 -10.44
C SER A 54 -22.19 -0.21 -11.71
N GLY A 55 -21.02 -0.73 -12.07
CA GLY A 55 -20.33 -0.34 -13.29
C GLY A 55 -19.45 0.89 -13.19
N GLN A 56 -19.42 1.57 -12.02
CA GLN A 56 -18.53 2.71 -11.87
C GLN A 56 -17.08 2.26 -11.88
N LEU A 57 -16.22 3.13 -12.40
CA LEU A 57 -14.79 2.85 -12.51
C LEU A 57 -14.04 3.55 -11.39
N PHE A 58 -13.00 2.88 -10.92
CA PHE A 58 -12.13 3.41 -9.86
C PHE A 58 -10.69 3.28 -10.29
N ASP A 59 -9.89 4.25 -9.90
CA ASP A 59 -8.45 4.21 -10.14
C ASP A 59 -7.77 3.22 -9.20
N ALA A 60 -6.66 2.66 -9.65
CA ALA A 60 -5.77 1.89 -8.80
C ALA A 60 -4.63 2.81 -8.37
N LEU A 61 -4.39 2.86 -7.06
CA LEU A 61 -3.32 3.67 -6.50
C LEU A 61 -2.21 2.77 -6.00
N THR A 62 -0.98 3.05 -6.40
CA THR A 62 0.18 2.30 -5.93
C THR A 62 0.87 3.10 -4.84
N TYR A 63 1.06 2.46 -3.69
CA TYR A 63 1.78 3.03 -2.56
C TYR A 63 3.05 2.23 -2.32
N ALA A 64 4.08 2.90 -1.88
CA ALA A 64 5.34 2.25 -1.58
C ALA A 64 5.95 2.81 -0.30
N ARG A 65 6.69 1.97 0.38
CA ARG A 65 7.47 2.37 1.55
C ARG A 65 8.85 1.76 1.45
N ASP A 66 9.85 2.60 1.67
CA ASP A 66 11.23 2.13 1.76
C ASP A 66 11.48 1.55 3.15
N ILE A 67 12.01 0.35 3.18
CA ILE A 67 12.40 -0.31 4.42
C ILE A 67 13.91 -0.33 4.44
N VAL A 68 14.50 0.80 4.81
CA VAL A 68 15.96 0.92 4.85
C VAL A 68 16.45 0.48 6.20
N HIS A 69 17.37 -0.48 6.17
CA HIS A 69 18.06 -0.92 7.37
C HIS A 69 19.29 -0.03 7.51
N LEU A 70 19.15 0.99 8.33
CA LEU A 70 20.31 1.81 8.68
C LEU A 70 21.04 1.11 9.83
N THR A 71 22.14 0.51 9.50
CA THR A 71 23.01 -0.07 10.51
C THR A 71 23.92 1.01 11.08
#